data_caa9b90696f11ab8d8d9b37f94e3878d
#
_entry.id   caa9b90696f11ab8d8d9b37f94e3878d
#
_cell.length_a   1.000
_cell.length_b   1.000
_cell.length_c   1.000
_cell.angle_alpha   90.00
_cell.angle_beta   90.00
_cell.angle_gamma   90.00
#
_symmetry.space_group_name_H-M   'P 1'
#
loop_
_entity.id
_entity.type
_entity.pdbx_description
1 polymer ?
#
loop_
_entity_poly.entity_id
_entity_poly.type
_entity_poly.pdbx_seq_one_letter_code
_entity_poly.pdbx_strand_id
1 'polypeptide(L)'
;MQVFQTIHPCCCGLDVHKETVVACVRRTGADGTIDQELATFPTTTAGLLGLGDWLVERRVTIGAMESTGVYWKPVWNLLEGRLELMLVNSRDVKQVPGRGSTELAEVKTDVKDSQWIAQLLASGLLRPSFVPPLPQRELRDLTRTRASLLQDKSRTANRLQKVLEDANIKLAGVASDVLGVSGRDMLRALIRGDRSPAQTADLARGRLRLKIPKLTEALSGRVSEHHRFMLRLLLDQVEQYEQQVSKLDQRIEEVMSPLQKTALQMLDEIPGIDRRAAQNVLAEIGTDMSRFPTSSHLAAWAGLCPGNNQSAGKRRGGRLRQGNRWLKATLNQCAWAASRKKDSYFAAQHRRIASRRGVKRATMAVAHSQVCVCWELLKNGQAYQDLGPQYFEKLNEDRTKRQLVHRLEKLGYTVTLQKQDAA
;
A
#
# COMPACT_ATOMS: atom_id res chain seq x y z
N MET A 1 36.65 -26.14 7.09
CA MET A 1 35.67 -25.22 7.73
C MET A 1 35.84 -23.84 7.09
N GLN A 2 34.89 -23.35 6.30
CA GLN A 2 34.96 -21.95 5.82
C GLN A 2 34.73 -21.05 7.03
N VAL A 3 35.77 -20.30 7.40
CA VAL A 3 35.66 -19.27 8.45
C VAL A 3 34.90 -18.10 7.83
N PHE A 4 33.60 -17.99 8.12
CA PHE A 4 32.85 -16.78 7.75
C PHE A 4 33.46 -15.60 8.49
N GLN A 5 33.81 -14.56 7.76
CA GLN A 5 34.32 -13.33 8.35
C GLN A 5 33.25 -12.72 9.27
N THR A 6 33.58 -12.55 10.55
CA THR A 6 32.66 -11.94 11.52
C THR A 6 32.60 -10.45 11.26
N ILE A 7 31.42 -9.93 10.88
CA ILE A 7 31.18 -8.51 10.60
C ILE A 7 30.80 -7.76 11.89
N HIS A 8 29.98 -8.42 12.72
CA HIS A 8 29.55 -7.84 14.01
C HIS A 8 30.04 -8.76 15.15
N PRO A 9 31.20 -8.43 15.76
CA PRO A 9 31.81 -9.28 16.78
C PRO A 9 31.05 -9.34 18.11
N CYS A 10 30.24 -8.30 18.42
CA CYS A 10 29.36 -8.28 19.60
C CYS A 10 27.96 -7.86 19.14
N CYS A 11 27.04 -8.82 19.09
CA CYS A 11 25.69 -8.57 18.57
C CYS A 11 24.63 -9.38 19.32
N CYS A 12 23.36 -9.07 19.13
CA CYS A 12 22.25 -9.76 19.76
C CYS A 12 21.18 -10.20 18.75
N GLY A 13 20.70 -11.43 18.87
CA GLY A 13 19.49 -11.93 18.22
C GLY A 13 18.33 -11.92 19.20
N LEU A 14 17.19 -11.36 18.77
CA LEU A 14 15.97 -11.26 19.57
C LEU A 14 14.85 -12.05 18.90
N ASP A 15 14.37 -13.08 19.58
CA ASP A 15 13.14 -13.76 19.19
C ASP A 15 11.96 -13.21 20.01
N VAL A 16 11.04 -12.55 19.32
CA VAL A 16 9.99 -11.75 19.94
C VAL A 16 8.65 -12.42 19.86
N HIS A 17 8.05 -12.70 21.03
CA HIS A 17 6.70 -13.22 21.20
C HIS A 17 5.77 -12.22 21.86
N LYS A 18 4.51 -12.61 22.06
CA LYS A 18 3.50 -11.77 22.71
C LYS A 18 3.86 -11.41 24.16
N GLU A 19 4.36 -12.39 24.91
CA GLU A 19 4.58 -12.28 26.36
C GLU A 19 6.05 -12.21 26.75
N THR A 20 6.94 -12.70 25.89
CA THR A 20 8.37 -12.81 26.17
C THR A 20 9.24 -12.41 24.97
N VAL A 21 10.45 -11.99 25.26
CA VAL A 21 11.56 -11.83 24.30
C VAL A 21 12.71 -12.70 24.77
N VAL A 22 13.15 -13.62 23.91
CA VAL A 22 14.38 -14.38 24.13
C VAL A 22 15.53 -13.67 23.43
N ALA A 23 16.52 -13.26 24.20
CA ALA A 23 17.71 -12.57 23.73
C ALA A 23 18.93 -13.49 23.77
N CYS A 24 19.69 -13.53 22.68
CA CYS A 24 20.97 -14.20 22.58
C CYS A 24 22.05 -13.17 22.25
N VAL A 25 22.90 -12.84 23.21
CA VAL A 25 24.12 -12.07 22.98
C VAL A 25 25.20 -13.04 22.47
N ARG A 26 25.80 -12.70 21.33
CA ARG A 26 26.89 -13.44 20.72
C ARG A 26 28.13 -12.56 20.64
N ARG A 27 29.24 -13.06 21.20
CA ARG A 27 30.57 -12.46 21.13
C ARG A 27 31.51 -13.38 20.36
N THR A 28 32.27 -12.79 19.48
CA THR A 28 33.32 -13.55 18.74
C THR A 28 34.66 -12.92 19.09
N GLY A 29 35.53 -13.69 19.75
CA GLY A 29 36.88 -13.29 20.11
C GLY A 29 37.78 -13.11 18.87
N ALA A 30 38.92 -12.44 19.04
CA ALA A 30 39.92 -12.29 17.98
C ALA A 30 40.52 -13.63 17.54
N ASP A 31 40.50 -14.64 18.40
CA ASP A 31 40.93 -16.03 18.15
C ASP A 31 39.84 -16.91 17.46
N GLY A 32 38.68 -16.33 17.20
CA GLY A 32 37.53 -17.02 16.62
C GLY A 32 36.68 -17.77 17.65
N THR A 33 36.98 -17.71 18.94
CA THR A 33 36.12 -18.26 20.00
C THR A 33 34.77 -17.60 20.01
N ILE A 34 33.72 -18.40 20.25
CA ILE A 34 32.32 -17.91 20.27
C ILE A 34 31.79 -18.10 21.69
N ASP A 35 31.40 -16.97 22.29
CA ASP A 35 30.68 -16.91 23.55
C ASP A 35 29.21 -16.50 23.28
N GLN A 36 28.28 -17.22 23.95
CA GLN A 36 26.84 -16.94 23.83
C GLN A 36 26.20 -16.88 25.21
N GLU A 37 25.46 -15.81 25.44
CA GLU A 37 24.69 -15.61 26.66
C GLU A 37 23.22 -15.46 26.32
N LEU A 38 22.35 -16.17 27.00
CA LEU A 38 20.91 -16.22 26.79
C LEU A 38 20.18 -15.65 27.99
N ALA A 39 19.17 -14.85 27.73
CA ALA A 39 18.24 -14.37 28.76
C ALA A 39 16.84 -14.21 28.17
N THR A 40 15.82 -14.37 29.02
CA THR A 40 14.42 -14.17 28.64
C THR A 40 13.82 -13.05 29.45
N PHE A 41 13.16 -12.13 28.77
CA PHE A 41 12.55 -10.95 29.39
C PHE A 41 11.05 -10.91 29.08
N PRO A 42 10.19 -10.50 30.02
CA PRO A 42 8.80 -10.24 29.73
C PRO A 42 8.64 -9.00 28.81
N THR A 43 7.63 -9.00 27.94
CA THR A 43 7.34 -7.86 27.03
C THR A 43 6.64 -6.69 27.74
N THR A 44 6.64 -6.65 29.08
CA THR A 44 6.24 -5.48 29.85
C THR A 44 7.26 -4.35 29.69
N THR A 45 6.86 -3.12 29.94
CA THR A 45 7.76 -1.95 29.84
C THR A 45 9.00 -2.13 30.73
N ALA A 46 8.81 -2.56 31.98
CA ALA A 46 9.93 -2.82 32.89
C ALA A 46 10.85 -3.91 32.40
N GLY A 47 10.28 -5.00 31.86
CA GLY A 47 11.07 -6.10 31.30
C GLY A 47 11.88 -5.69 30.08
N LEU A 48 11.30 -4.88 29.17
CA LEU A 48 12.00 -4.38 27.98
C LEU A 48 13.05 -3.32 28.31
N LEU A 49 12.83 -2.49 29.33
CA LEU A 49 13.86 -1.60 29.85
C LEU A 49 15.02 -2.41 30.46
N GLY A 50 14.71 -3.43 31.26
CA GLY A 50 15.73 -4.37 31.77
C GLY A 50 16.51 -5.10 30.67
N LEU A 51 15.84 -5.50 29.58
CA LEU A 51 16.52 -6.01 28.39
C LEU A 51 17.49 -4.99 27.82
N GLY A 52 17.06 -3.73 27.69
CA GLY A 52 17.93 -2.64 27.21
C GLY A 52 19.16 -2.44 28.08
N ASP A 53 19.00 -2.42 29.40
CA ASP A 53 20.10 -2.28 30.36
C ASP A 53 21.05 -3.49 30.29
N TRP A 54 20.48 -4.71 30.22
CA TRP A 54 21.23 -5.97 30.07
C TRP A 54 22.08 -6.01 28.79
N LEU A 55 21.57 -5.46 27.67
CA LEU A 55 22.31 -5.39 26.39
C LEU A 55 23.44 -4.34 26.46
N VAL A 56 23.20 -3.17 27.10
CA VAL A 56 24.19 -2.11 27.27
C VAL A 56 25.35 -2.58 28.16
N GLU A 57 25.07 -3.22 29.30
CA GLU A 57 26.09 -3.80 30.19
C GLU A 57 27.01 -4.76 29.45
N ARG A 58 26.46 -5.49 28.45
CA ARG A 58 27.18 -6.47 27.63
C ARG A 58 27.84 -5.87 26.39
N ARG A 59 27.80 -4.54 26.30
CA ARG A 59 28.39 -3.76 25.19
C ARG A 59 27.87 -4.17 23.81
N VAL A 60 26.62 -4.60 23.73
CA VAL A 60 25.99 -4.92 22.46
C VAL A 60 25.75 -3.64 21.68
N THR A 61 26.29 -3.57 20.45
CA THR A 61 26.16 -2.40 19.58
C THR A 61 25.01 -2.52 18.58
N ILE A 62 24.68 -3.77 18.18
CA ILE A 62 23.64 -4.05 17.17
C ILE A 62 22.81 -5.26 17.58
N GLY A 63 21.50 -5.13 17.43
CA GLY A 63 20.54 -6.22 17.66
C GLY A 63 19.64 -6.45 16.44
N ALA A 64 19.33 -7.72 16.14
CA ALA A 64 18.37 -8.08 15.09
C ALA A 64 17.15 -8.78 15.67
N MET A 65 15.96 -8.47 15.11
CA MET A 65 14.71 -9.13 15.47
C MET A 65 13.87 -9.44 14.23
N GLU A 66 13.09 -10.52 14.31
CA GLU A 66 12.17 -10.91 13.23
C GLU A 66 10.90 -10.06 13.23
N SER A 67 10.41 -9.68 12.04
CA SER A 67 9.19 -8.88 11.85
C SER A 67 7.91 -9.72 12.03
N THR A 68 7.76 -10.38 13.17
CA THR A 68 6.60 -11.24 13.46
C THR A 68 5.42 -10.41 13.98
N GLY A 69 4.35 -10.31 13.18
CA GLY A 69 3.11 -9.61 13.54
C GLY A 69 3.34 -8.15 13.94
N VAL A 70 2.85 -7.78 15.14
CA VAL A 70 2.99 -6.43 15.72
C VAL A 70 3.92 -6.42 16.94
N TYR A 71 4.37 -7.59 17.41
CA TYR A 71 5.04 -7.75 18.70
C TYR A 71 6.45 -7.13 18.74
N TRP A 72 7.10 -6.98 17.59
CA TRP A 72 8.38 -6.31 17.47
C TRP A 72 8.31 -4.80 17.77
N LYS A 73 7.13 -4.16 17.59
CA LYS A 73 6.99 -2.69 17.73
C LYS A 73 7.31 -2.18 19.14
N PRO A 74 6.77 -2.73 20.24
CA PRO A 74 7.14 -2.30 21.59
C PRO A 74 8.63 -2.46 21.90
N VAL A 75 9.23 -3.59 21.47
CA VAL A 75 10.67 -3.84 21.63
C VAL A 75 11.48 -2.80 20.88
N TRP A 76 11.15 -2.54 19.62
CA TRP A 76 11.78 -1.51 18.80
C TRP A 76 11.69 -0.14 19.46
N ASN A 77 10.47 0.27 19.86
CA ASN A 77 10.24 1.61 20.40
C ASN A 77 11.00 1.88 21.69
N LEU A 78 11.27 0.88 22.53
CA LEU A 78 11.99 1.02 23.79
C LEU A 78 13.51 0.88 23.63
N LEU A 79 13.97 0.15 22.62
CA LEU A 79 15.40 -0.05 22.37
C LEU A 79 15.97 0.93 21.33
N GLU A 80 15.11 1.58 20.53
CA GLU A 80 15.53 2.58 19.54
C GLU A 80 16.30 3.73 20.24
N GLY A 81 17.51 4.01 19.75
CA GLY A 81 18.40 5.02 20.34
C GLY A 81 19.35 4.48 21.45
N ARG A 82 19.16 3.24 21.94
CA ARG A 82 20.10 2.58 22.86
C ARG A 82 21.16 1.75 22.16
N LEU A 83 20.78 1.11 21.05
CA LEU A 83 21.64 0.34 20.17
C LEU A 83 21.12 0.39 18.74
N GLU A 84 21.95 0.02 17.79
CA GLU A 84 21.52 -0.16 16.41
C GLU A 84 20.56 -1.35 16.32
N LEU A 85 19.39 -1.17 15.67
CA LEU A 85 18.39 -2.23 15.54
C LEU A 85 18.15 -2.58 14.08
N MET A 86 18.13 -3.87 13.82
CA MET A 86 17.83 -4.45 12.52
C MET A 86 16.54 -5.28 12.59
N LEU A 87 15.48 -4.81 11.91
CA LEU A 87 14.28 -5.62 11.71
C LEU A 87 14.46 -6.46 10.45
N VAL A 88 14.27 -7.79 10.56
CA VAL A 88 14.47 -8.72 9.44
C VAL A 88 13.19 -9.44 9.06
N ASN A 89 13.09 -9.81 7.78
CA ASN A 89 11.92 -10.54 7.30
C ASN A 89 12.09 -12.04 7.63
N SER A 90 11.06 -12.63 8.24
CA SER A 90 11.00 -14.07 8.55
C SER A 90 11.34 -14.98 7.38
N ARG A 91 11.00 -14.58 6.17
CA ARG A 91 11.28 -15.35 4.96
C ARG A 91 12.78 -15.38 4.65
N ASP A 92 13.45 -14.23 4.81
CA ASP A 92 14.88 -14.12 4.52
C ASP A 92 15.70 -14.94 5.54
N VAL A 93 15.31 -14.89 6.82
CA VAL A 93 15.91 -15.70 7.88
C VAL A 93 15.76 -17.21 7.61
N LYS A 94 14.61 -17.64 7.08
CA LYS A 94 14.34 -19.06 6.76
C LYS A 94 15.03 -19.55 5.49
N GLN A 95 15.40 -18.66 4.58
CA GLN A 95 16.02 -19.04 3.30
C GLN A 95 17.52 -19.25 3.39
N VAL A 96 18.18 -18.86 4.48
CA VAL A 96 19.61 -19.09 4.64
C VAL A 96 19.86 -20.58 4.93
N PRO A 97 20.67 -21.30 4.09
CA PRO A 97 20.99 -22.69 4.33
C PRO A 97 21.77 -22.86 5.64
N GLY A 98 21.57 -23.99 6.30
CA GLY A 98 22.30 -24.32 7.54
C GLY A 98 21.41 -24.44 8.78
N ARG A 99 20.15 -24.04 8.73
CA ARG A 99 19.19 -24.33 9.79
C ARG A 99 18.68 -25.76 9.63
N GLY A 100 19.17 -26.68 10.45
CA GLY A 100 18.69 -28.08 10.49
C GLY A 100 19.41 -29.06 9.58
N SER A 101 20.67 -28.81 9.21
CA SER A 101 21.51 -29.78 8.47
C SER A 101 22.18 -30.85 9.36
N THR A 102 21.85 -30.91 10.63
CA THR A 102 22.23 -32.02 11.51
C THR A 102 21.10 -33.06 11.58
N GLU A 103 21.46 -34.33 11.50
CA GLU A 103 20.63 -35.54 11.31
C GLU A 103 19.52 -35.80 12.35
N LEU A 104 19.35 -34.95 13.32
CA LEU A 104 18.22 -34.96 14.25
C LEU A 104 17.34 -33.76 13.94
N ALA A 105 16.10 -33.98 13.53
CA ALA A 105 15.05 -32.96 13.42
C ALA A 105 14.85 -32.29 14.80
N GLU A 106 15.71 -31.32 15.10
CA GLU A 106 15.71 -30.64 16.39
C GLU A 106 14.42 -29.80 16.51
N VAL A 107 13.71 -30.03 17.59
CA VAL A 107 12.52 -29.27 17.95
C VAL A 107 12.83 -27.77 17.88
N LYS A 108 12.02 -27.03 17.14
CA LYS A 108 12.09 -25.57 17.08
C LYS A 108 11.86 -25.02 18.49
N THR A 109 12.81 -24.24 19.01
CA THR A 109 12.67 -23.52 20.27
C THR A 109 13.05 -22.05 20.09
N ASP A 110 12.42 -21.18 20.89
CA ASP A 110 12.65 -19.72 20.83
C ASP A 110 14.13 -19.38 21.11
N VAL A 111 14.81 -20.20 21.95
CA VAL A 111 16.25 -20.11 22.21
C VAL A 111 17.05 -20.30 20.93
N LYS A 112 16.76 -21.36 20.16
CA LYS A 112 17.47 -21.64 18.90
C LYS A 112 17.17 -20.56 17.84
N ASP A 113 15.98 -19.99 17.83
CA ASP A 113 15.61 -18.91 16.91
C ASP A 113 16.42 -17.65 17.21
N SER A 114 16.57 -17.25 18.49
CA SER A 114 17.38 -16.10 18.89
C SER A 114 18.87 -16.32 18.59
N GLN A 115 19.41 -17.53 18.84
CA GLN A 115 20.79 -17.91 18.51
C GLN A 115 21.05 -17.86 17.00
N TRP A 116 20.11 -18.36 16.19
CA TRP A 116 20.20 -18.32 14.74
C TRP A 116 20.22 -16.90 14.19
N ILE A 117 19.34 -16.02 14.70
CA ILE A 117 19.33 -14.61 14.33
C ILE A 117 20.66 -13.94 14.69
N ALA A 118 21.21 -14.20 15.90
CA ALA A 118 22.50 -13.68 16.32
C ALA A 118 23.65 -14.16 15.43
N GLN A 119 23.65 -15.44 15.04
CA GLN A 119 24.65 -16.01 14.14
C GLN A 119 24.61 -15.37 12.75
N LEU A 120 23.41 -15.23 12.16
CA LEU A 120 23.23 -14.61 10.85
C LEU A 120 23.64 -13.13 10.88
N LEU A 121 23.31 -12.42 11.96
CA LEU A 121 23.72 -11.03 12.17
C LEU A 121 25.23 -10.89 12.25
N ALA A 122 25.90 -11.72 13.09
CA ALA A 122 27.35 -11.73 13.22
C ALA A 122 28.05 -11.92 11.87
N SER A 123 27.50 -12.76 11.01
CA SER A 123 28.03 -13.07 9.68
C SER A 123 27.60 -12.09 8.58
N GLY A 124 26.79 -11.04 8.89
CA GLY A 124 26.31 -10.06 7.90
C GLY A 124 25.36 -10.63 6.84
N LEU A 125 24.70 -11.75 7.13
CA LEU A 125 23.80 -12.43 6.19
C LEU A 125 22.35 -11.91 6.24
N LEU A 126 22.06 -11.04 7.20
CA LEU A 126 20.73 -10.46 7.35
C LEU A 126 20.56 -9.20 6.49
N ARG A 127 19.37 -9.05 5.91
CA ARG A 127 18.98 -7.85 5.17
C ARG A 127 17.99 -7.02 6.00
N PRO A 128 18.29 -5.74 6.28
CA PRO A 128 17.40 -4.91 7.07
C PRO A 128 16.09 -4.60 6.31
N SER A 129 14.98 -4.74 7.02
CA SER A 129 13.69 -4.20 6.59
C SER A 129 13.63 -2.70 6.89
N PHE A 130 12.97 -1.94 6.04
CA PHE A 130 12.79 -0.52 6.27
C PHE A 130 11.83 -0.23 7.42
N VAL A 131 12.36 0.25 8.53
CA VAL A 131 11.60 0.82 9.65
C VAL A 131 11.77 2.34 9.61
N PRO A 132 10.71 3.10 9.36
CA PRO A 132 10.81 4.56 9.32
C PRO A 132 10.94 5.18 10.71
N PRO A 133 11.39 6.45 10.81
CA PRO A 133 11.39 7.21 12.06
C PRO A 133 10.00 7.28 12.69
N LEU A 134 9.94 7.49 14.01
CA LEU A 134 8.69 7.51 14.78
C LEU A 134 7.60 8.40 14.17
N PRO A 135 7.85 9.67 13.79
CA PRO A 135 6.80 10.51 13.21
C PRO A 135 6.20 9.94 11.92
N GLN A 136 7.01 9.27 11.11
CA GLN A 136 6.51 8.62 9.90
C GLN A 136 5.76 7.31 10.22
N ARG A 137 6.14 6.60 11.30
CA ARG A 137 5.36 5.43 11.77
C ARG A 137 3.96 5.84 12.22
N GLU A 138 3.86 6.94 12.98
CA GLU A 138 2.58 7.51 13.41
C GLU A 138 1.73 7.96 12.22
N LEU A 139 2.31 8.66 11.26
CA LEU A 139 1.60 9.05 10.03
C LEU A 139 1.11 7.82 9.24
N ARG A 140 1.91 6.74 9.17
CA ARG A 140 1.47 5.47 8.58
C ARG A 140 0.26 4.87 9.30
N ASP A 141 0.27 4.87 10.62
CA ASP A 141 -0.83 4.30 11.40
C ASP A 141 -2.13 5.10 11.18
N LEU A 142 -2.05 6.44 11.10
CA LEU A 142 -3.19 7.31 10.78
C LEU A 142 -3.73 7.05 9.36
N THR A 143 -2.86 7.07 8.35
CA THR A 143 -3.28 6.89 6.94
C THR A 143 -3.81 5.48 6.67
N ARG A 144 -3.23 4.45 7.29
CA ARG A 144 -3.68 3.06 7.18
C ARG A 144 -5.02 2.84 7.88
N THR A 145 -5.21 3.43 9.06
CA THR A 145 -6.49 3.42 9.79
C THR A 145 -7.57 4.10 8.95
N ARG A 146 -7.30 5.28 8.38
CA ARG A 146 -8.20 5.96 7.46
C ARG A 146 -8.58 5.08 6.27
N ALA A 147 -7.62 4.43 5.64
CA ALA A 147 -7.87 3.54 4.51
C ALA A 147 -8.74 2.33 4.90
N SER A 148 -8.54 1.76 6.10
CA SER A 148 -9.37 0.67 6.62
C SER A 148 -10.80 1.14 6.87
N LEU A 149 -11.00 2.29 7.51
CA LEU A 149 -12.34 2.86 7.77
C LEU A 149 -13.10 3.16 6.46
N LEU A 150 -12.41 3.66 5.43
CA LEU A 150 -13.03 3.87 4.10
C LEU A 150 -13.46 2.55 3.45
N GLN A 151 -12.70 1.47 3.63
CA GLN A 151 -13.10 0.13 3.17
C GLN A 151 -14.31 -0.39 3.95
N ASP A 152 -14.34 -0.21 5.27
CA ASP A 152 -15.46 -0.64 6.11
C ASP A 152 -16.72 0.15 5.81
N LYS A 153 -16.60 1.48 5.57
CA LYS A 153 -17.68 2.31 5.05
C LYS A 153 -18.25 1.74 3.74
N SER A 154 -17.39 1.38 2.80
CA SER A 154 -17.81 0.81 1.51
C SER A 154 -18.51 -0.55 1.68
N ARG A 155 -18.01 -1.39 2.59
CA ARG A 155 -18.65 -2.67 2.93
C ARG A 155 -20.04 -2.47 3.54
N THR A 156 -20.16 -1.49 4.44
CA THR A 156 -21.43 -1.15 5.09
C THR A 156 -22.43 -0.54 4.07
N ALA A 157 -21.96 0.33 3.16
CA ALA A 157 -22.76 0.83 2.05
C ALA A 157 -23.32 -0.31 1.17
N ASN A 158 -22.50 -1.30 0.86
CA ASN A 158 -22.95 -2.49 0.10
C ASN A 158 -23.96 -3.33 0.87
N ARG A 159 -23.84 -3.44 2.21
CA ARG A 159 -24.85 -4.11 3.05
C ARG A 159 -26.18 -3.35 3.05
N LEU A 160 -26.13 -2.02 3.15
CA LEU A 160 -27.29 -1.15 3.07
C LEU A 160 -28.04 -1.35 1.74
N GLN A 161 -27.30 -1.38 0.62
CA GLN A 161 -27.88 -1.65 -0.70
C GLN A 161 -28.56 -3.03 -0.75
N LYS A 162 -27.99 -4.07 -0.13
CA LYS A 162 -28.63 -5.39 -0.06
C LYS A 162 -29.96 -5.37 0.72
N VAL A 163 -30.05 -4.59 1.80
CA VAL A 163 -31.30 -4.42 2.55
C VAL A 163 -32.35 -3.68 1.68
N LEU A 164 -31.93 -2.69 0.89
CA LEU A 164 -32.83 -2.03 -0.08
C LEU A 164 -33.32 -3.01 -1.15
N GLU A 165 -32.43 -3.86 -1.68
CA GLU A 165 -32.80 -4.87 -2.66
C GLU A 165 -33.79 -5.91 -2.09
N ASP A 166 -33.60 -6.34 -0.84
CA ASP A 166 -34.50 -7.24 -0.12
C ASP A 166 -35.91 -6.62 0.06
N ALA A 167 -35.98 -5.33 0.35
CA ALA A 167 -37.22 -4.55 0.39
C ALA A 167 -37.81 -4.23 -1.00
N ASN A 168 -37.21 -4.71 -2.09
CA ASN A 168 -37.50 -4.35 -3.47
C ASN A 168 -37.44 -2.85 -3.77
N ILE A 169 -36.53 -2.13 -3.12
CA ILE A 169 -36.23 -0.71 -3.38
C ILE A 169 -35.04 -0.61 -4.34
N LYS A 170 -35.28 -0.11 -5.56
CA LYS A 170 -34.28 -0.09 -6.64
C LYS A 170 -33.57 1.28 -6.76
N LEU A 171 -33.33 1.95 -5.62
CA LEU A 171 -32.75 3.30 -5.59
C LEU A 171 -31.41 3.39 -6.30
N ALA A 172 -30.55 2.39 -6.16
CA ALA A 172 -29.22 2.34 -6.80
C ALA A 172 -29.28 2.26 -8.35
N GLY A 173 -30.39 1.80 -8.92
CA GLY A 173 -30.59 1.77 -10.38
C GLY A 173 -30.88 3.14 -10.98
N VAL A 174 -31.33 4.11 -10.18
CA VAL A 174 -31.71 5.46 -10.61
C VAL A 174 -30.76 6.52 -10.10
N ALA A 175 -30.38 6.45 -8.82
CA ALA A 175 -29.42 7.34 -8.17
C ALA A 175 -28.00 6.78 -8.28
N SER A 176 -27.09 7.53 -8.88
CA SER A 176 -25.67 7.13 -9.00
C SER A 176 -24.96 7.04 -7.66
N ASP A 177 -25.41 7.80 -6.66
CA ASP A 177 -24.91 7.79 -5.29
C ASP A 177 -26.08 7.73 -4.30
N VAL A 178 -26.29 6.55 -3.74
CA VAL A 178 -27.34 6.30 -2.73
C VAL A 178 -27.02 6.97 -1.40
N LEU A 179 -25.75 7.23 -1.10
CA LEU A 179 -25.28 7.91 0.11
C LEU A 179 -25.01 9.39 -0.07
N GLY A 180 -25.30 9.95 -1.25
CA GLY A 180 -25.29 11.40 -1.49
C GLY A 180 -26.47 12.08 -0.79
N VAL A 181 -26.54 13.42 -0.87
CA VAL A 181 -27.52 14.24 -0.14
C VAL A 181 -28.95 13.76 -0.38
N SER A 182 -29.38 13.68 -1.65
CA SER A 182 -30.75 13.22 -1.98
C SER A 182 -31.00 11.77 -1.57
N GLY A 183 -30.01 10.89 -1.77
CA GLY A 183 -30.14 9.48 -1.39
C GLY A 183 -30.32 9.31 0.11
N ARG A 184 -29.57 10.03 0.94
CA ARG A 184 -29.72 10.03 2.41
C ARG A 184 -31.06 10.57 2.86
N ASP A 185 -31.54 11.67 2.25
CA ASP A 185 -32.84 12.21 2.59
C ASP A 185 -33.96 11.20 2.28
N MET A 186 -33.87 10.47 1.16
CA MET A 186 -34.79 9.39 0.80
C MET A 186 -34.66 8.18 1.75
N LEU A 187 -33.44 7.77 2.11
CA LEU A 187 -33.20 6.69 3.08
C LEU A 187 -33.81 7.02 4.44
N ARG A 188 -33.61 8.24 4.94
CA ARG A 188 -34.20 8.70 6.20
C ARG A 188 -35.72 8.73 6.14
N ALA A 189 -36.31 9.09 5.00
CA ALA A 189 -37.76 9.04 4.81
C ALA A 189 -38.28 7.59 4.80
N LEU A 190 -37.60 6.66 4.14
CA LEU A 190 -37.91 5.23 4.17
C LEU A 190 -37.81 4.65 5.58
N ILE A 191 -36.80 5.06 6.36
CA ILE A 191 -36.59 4.65 7.75
C ILE A 191 -37.71 5.16 8.65
N ARG A 192 -38.21 6.40 8.48
CA ARG A 192 -39.35 6.92 9.25
C ARG A 192 -40.66 6.27 8.84
N GLY A 193 -40.81 5.97 7.54
CA GLY A 193 -42.04 5.37 7.01
C GLY A 193 -43.22 6.32 6.97
N ASP A 194 -42.98 7.63 7.01
CA ASP A 194 -43.98 8.69 7.12
C ASP A 194 -44.37 9.28 5.75
N ARG A 195 -43.81 8.80 4.65
CA ARG A 195 -43.99 9.34 3.32
C ARG A 195 -44.35 8.28 2.28
N SER A 196 -45.19 8.66 1.34
CA SER A 196 -45.43 7.84 0.14
C SER A 196 -44.18 7.80 -0.76
N PRO A 197 -44.09 6.83 -1.69
CA PRO A 197 -43.01 6.78 -2.67
C PRO A 197 -42.84 8.08 -3.46
N ALA A 198 -43.93 8.71 -3.88
CA ALA A 198 -43.93 9.99 -4.61
C ALA A 198 -43.35 11.13 -3.73
N GLN A 199 -43.82 11.28 -2.49
CA GLN A 199 -43.31 12.26 -1.54
C GLN A 199 -41.82 12.01 -1.20
N THR A 200 -41.38 10.77 -1.20
CA THR A 200 -39.96 10.41 -0.98
C THR A 200 -39.13 10.76 -2.20
N ALA A 201 -39.63 10.55 -3.42
CA ALA A 201 -38.99 10.92 -4.67
C ALA A 201 -38.82 12.45 -4.81
N ASP A 202 -39.74 13.24 -4.28
CA ASP A 202 -39.66 14.72 -4.29
C ASP A 202 -38.49 15.29 -3.46
N LEU A 203 -37.85 14.48 -2.61
CA LEU A 203 -36.61 14.84 -1.92
C LEU A 203 -35.40 14.91 -2.87
N ALA A 204 -35.56 14.53 -4.15
CA ALA A 204 -34.52 14.62 -5.16
C ALA A 204 -34.08 16.07 -5.37
N ARG A 205 -32.75 16.27 -5.48
CA ARG A 205 -32.12 17.58 -5.75
C ARG A 205 -31.34 17.56 -7.04
N GLY A 206 -31.16 18.75 -7.63
CA GLY A 206 -30.37 18.95 -8.84
C GLY A 206 -30.84 18.09 -10.01
N ARG A 207 -29.91 17.46 -10.73
CA ARG A 207 -30.22 16.62 -11.92
C ARG A 207 -31.08 15.39 -11.60
N LEU A 208 -31.13 14.95 -10.35
CA LEU A 208 -31.92 13.81 -9.96
C LEU A 208 -33.44 14.10 -10.02
N ARG A 209 -33.86 15.37 -9.92
CA ARG A 209 -35.27 15.80 -10.09
C ARG A 209 -35.85 15.43 -11.46
N LEU A 210 -35.03 15.41 -12.50
CA LEU A 210 -35.46 14.98 -13.84
C LEU A 210 -35.86 13.49 -13.89
N LYS A 211 -35.56 12.73 -12.85
CA LYS A 211 -35.84 11.30 -12.75
C LYS A 211 -36.92 10.98 -11.71
N ILE A 212 -37.69 11.98 -11.22
CA ILE A 212 -38.73 11.75 -10.18
C ILE A 212 -39.69 10.62 -10.55
N PRO A 213 -40.24 10.47 -11.78
CA PRO A 213 -41.10 9.33 -12.10
C PRO A 213 -40.42 7.98 -11.89
N LYS A 214 -39.17 7.82 -12.35
CA LYS A 214 -38.38 6.60 -12.16
C LYS A 214 -38.01 6.36 -10.68
N LEU A 215 -37.79 7.45 -9.93
CA LEU A 215 -37.54 7.35 -8.49
C LEU A 215 -38.77 6.89 -7.73
N THR A 216 -39.97 7.39 -8.10
CA THR A 216 -41.23 6.95 -7.49
C THR A 216 -41.44 5.46 -7.69
N GLU A 217 -41.21 4.95 -8.89
CA GLU A 217 -41.25 3.52 -9.20
C GLU A 217 -40.20 2.75 -8.39
N ALA A 218 -38.93 3.20 -8.39
CA ALA A 218 -37.84 2.57 -7.68
C ALA A 218 -38.01 2.54 -6.15
N LEU A 219 -38.79 3.46 -5.57
CA LEU A 219 -39.10 3.56 -4.15
C LEU A 219 -40.39 2.83 -3.76
N SER A 220 -41.11 2.28 -4.75
CA SER A 220 -42.37 1.54 -4.53
C SER A 220 -42.08 0.07 -4.18
N GLY A 221 -41.53 -0.16 -2.99
CA GLY A 221 -41.21 -1.49 -2.46
C GLY A 221 -41.95 -1.80 -1.16
N ARG A 222 -41.65 -2.95 -0.56
CA ARG A 222 -42.22 -3.41 0.70
C ARG A 222 -41.22 -3.24 1.84
N VAL A 223 -41.19 -2.06 2.43
CA VAL A 223 -40.29 -1.73 3.56
C VAL A 223 -40.97 -2.13 4.86
N SER A 224 -40.56 -3.25 5.45
CA SER A 224 -41.05 -3.74 6.78
C SER A 224 -40.33 -2.97 7.90
N GLU A 225 -40.82 -3.16 9.14
CA GLU A 225 -40.18 -2.61 10.34
C GLU A 225 -38.75 -3.15 10.51
N HIS A 226 -38.52 -4.42 10.19
CA HIS A 226 -37.17 -5.01 10.16
C HIS A 226 -36.25 -4.27 9.19
N HIS A 227 -36.68 -4.00 7.96
CA HIS A 227 -35.87 -3.23 6.98
C HIS A 227 -35.57 -1.84 7.50
N ARG A 228 -36.52 -1.12 8.12
CA ARG A 228 -36.29 0.20 8.72
C ARG A 228 -35.24 0.16 9.82
N PHE A 229 -35.31 -0.83 10.69
CA PHE A 229 -34.33 -1.04 11.75
C PHE A 229 -32.95 -1.28 11.17
N MET A 230 -32.80 -2.17 10.19
CA MET A 230 -31.53 -2.49 9.55
C MET A 230 -30.96 -1.30 8.77
N LEU A 231 -31.80 -0.59 8.03
CA LEU A 231 -31.37 0.60 7.28
C LEU A 231 -30.88 1.71 8.22
N ARG A 232 -31.56 1.94 9.35
CA ARG A 232 -31.13 2.90 10.37
C ARG A 232 -29.77 2.53 10.92
N LEU A 233 -29.59 1.30 11.40
CA LEU A 233 -28.34 0.80 11.96
C LEU A 233 -27.17 0.97 10.99
N LEU A 234 -27.37 0.60 9.71
CA LEU A 234 -26.32 0.68 8.69
C LEU A 234 -26.02 2.12 8.26
N LEU A 235 -27.03 2.99 8.20
CA LEU A 235 -26.84 4.41 7.88
C LEU A 235 -26.07 5.13 8.99
N ASP A 236 -26.45 4.91 10.26
CA ASP A 236 -25.74 5.45 11.43
C ASP A 236 -24.26 5.01 11.44
N GLN A 237 -24.00 3.75 11.12
CA GLN A 237 -22.65 3.22 11.02
C GLN A 237 -21.83 3.89 9.90
N VAL A 238 -22.45 4.16 8.73
CA VAL A 238 -21.80 4.91 7.65
C VAL A 238 -21.45 6.33 8.11
N GLU A 239 -22.36 7.01 8.79
CA GLU A 239 -22.15 8.37 9.29
C GLU A 239 -21.05 8.41 10.37
N GLN A 240 -20.97 7.40 11.24
CA GLN A 240 -19.86 7.26 12.19
C GLN A 240 -18.50 7.10 11.50
N TYR A 241 -18.40 6.27 10.46
CA TYR A 241 -17.17 6.15 9.69
C TYR A 241 -16.75 7.48 9.06
N GLU A 242 -17.68 8.26 8.53
CA GLU A 242 -17.37 9.58 7.95
C GLU A 242 -16.83 10.55 8.99
N GLN A 243 -17.41 10.58 10.17
CA GLN A 243 -16.92 11.40 11.28
C GLN A 243 -15.51 10.97 11.72
N GLN A 244 -15.26 9.66 11.83
CA GLN A 244 -13.94 9.15 12.18
C GLN A 244 -12.90 9.47 11.11
N VAL A 245 -13.25 9.33 9.83
CA VAL A 245 -12.37 9.70 8.70
C VAL A 245 -12.06 11.19 8.73
N SER A 246 -13.04 12.06 9.02
CA SER A 246 -12.83 13.51 9.14
C SER A 246 -11.84 13.85 10.26
N LYS A 247 -11.96 13.20 11.43
CA LYS A 247 -11.00 13.38 12.54
C LYS A 247 -9.58 12.94 12.15
N LEU A 248 -9.46 11.83 11.40
CA LEU A 248 -8.16 11.36 10.92
C LEU A 248 -7.58 12.31 9.86
N ASP A 249 -8.40 12.82 8.93
CA ASP A 249 -7.96 13.80 7.94
C ASP A 249 -7.39 15.05 8.64
N GLN A 250 -8.08 15.57 9.66
CA GLN A 250 -7.59 16.71 10.45
C GLN A 250 -6.27 16.37 11.15
N ARG A 251 -6.19 15.23 11.84
CA ARG A 251 -4.99 14.83 12.56
C ARG A 251 -3.79 14.62 11.63
N ILE A 252 -3.99 14.05 10.45
CA ILE A 252 -2.94 13.89 9.43
C ILE A 252 -2.38 15.25 9.01
N GLU A 253 -3.23 16.26 8.79
CA GLU A 253 -2.77 17.61 8.44
C GLU A 253 -1.96 18.29 9.55
N GLU A 254 -2.32 18.05 10.81
CA GLU A 254 -1.62 18.58 11.98
C GLU A 254 -0.22 17.98 12.14
N VAL A 255 -0.08 16.65 11.95
CA VAL A 255 1.19 15.95 12.19
C VAL A 255 2.16 16.03 11.02
N MET A 256 1.71 16.40 9.84
CA MET A 256 2.58 16.54 8.67
C MET A 256 3.54 17.73 8.82
N SER A 257 4.84 17.47 8.65
CA SER A 257 5.87 18.49 8.66
C SER A 257 5.77 19.43 7.44
N PRO A 258 6.37 20.64 7.49
CA PRO A 258 6.40 21.55 6.34
C PRO A 258 6.99 20.91 5.09
N LEU A 259 8.07 20.11 5.23
CA LEU A 259 8.69 19.38 4.12
C LEU A 259 7.72 18.37 3.48
N GLN A 260 6.97 17.64 4.31
CA GLN A 260 5.95 16.72 3.83
C GLN A 260 4.79 17.44 3.12
N LYS A 261 4.40 18.63 3.58
CA LYS A 261 3.36 19.45 2.94
C LYS A 261 3.80 19.95 1.56
N THR A 262 5.06 20.38 1.42
CA THR A 262 5.63 20.73 0.12
C THR A 262 5.68 19.53 -0.81
N ALA A 263 6.18 18.39 -0.33
CA ALA A 263 6.21 17.15 -1.10
C ALA A 263 4.80 16.69 -1.52
N LEU A 264 3.80 16.88 -0.66
CA LEU A 264 2.41 16.56 -0.96
C LEU A 264 1.89 17.39 -2.16
N GLN A 265 2.17 18.70 -2.20
CA GLN A 265 1.77 19.55 -3.31
C GLN A 265 2.37 19.07 -4.63
N MET A 266 3.65 18.69 -4.63
CA MET A 266 4.31 18.14 -5.82
C MET A 266 3.66 16.83 -6.30
N LEU A 267 3.28 15.94 -5.39
CA LEU A 267 2.67 14.66 -5.74
C LEU A 267 1.21 14.81 -6.21
N ASP A 268 0.47 15.79 -5.71
CA ASP A 268 -0.93 16.07 -6.08
C ASP A 268 -1.05 16.55 -7.54
N GLU A 269 0.03 17.07 -8.13
CA GLU A 269 0.09 17.44 -9.55
C GLU A 269 0.09 16.21 -10.49
N ILE A 270 0.49 15.04 -9.99
CA ILE A 270 0.56 13.81 -10.79
C ILE A 270 -0.86 13.34 -11.14
N PRO A 271 -1.19 13.14 -12.43
CA PRO A 271 -2.50 12.66 -12.84
C PRO A 271 -2.96 11.41 -12.08
N GLY A 272 -4.12 11.52 -11.41
CA GLY A 272 -4.74 10.44 -10.64
C GLY A 272 -4.25 10.30 -9.21
N ILE A 273 -3.27 11.08 -8.76
CA ILE A 273 -2.88 11.19 -7.36
C ILE A 273 -3.56 12.45 -6.81
N ASP A 274 -4.50 12.28 -5.90
CA ASP A 274 -5.12 13.37 -5.14
C ASP A 274 -4.39 13.58 -3.80
N ARG A 275 -4.79 14.61 -3.08
CA ARG A 275 -4.22 14.95 -1.76
C ARG A 275 -4.18 13.75 -0.80
N ARG A 276 -5.24 12.94 -0.74
CA ARG A 276 -5.29 11.77 0.14
C ARG A 276 -4.33 10.67 -0.31
N ALA A 277 -4.26 10.43 -1.61
CA ALA A 277 -3.32 9.46 -2.18
C ALA A 277 -1.87 9.92 -1.96
N ALA A 278 -1.57 11.20 -2.13
CA ALA A 278 -0.26 11.79 -1.85
C ALA A 278 0.13 11.62 -0.37
N GLN A 279 -0.79 11.86 0.57
CA GLN A 279 -0.58 11.58 2.00
C GLN A 279 -0.26 10.10 2.26
N ASN A 280 -1.01 9.17 1.64
CA ASN A 280 -0.75 7.74 1.77
C ASN A 280 0.61 7.35 1.20
N VAL A 281 1.00 7.91 0.05
CA VAL A 281 2.32 7.67 -0.57
C VAL A 281 3.42 8.16 0.36
N LEU A 282 3.36 9.42 0.83
CA LEU A 282 4.37 10.00 1.72
C LEU A 282 4.48 9.28 3.06
N ALA A 283 3.37 8.83 3.63
CA ALA A 283 3.38 8.02 4.84
C ALA A 283 4.17 6.71 4.66
N GLU A 284 4.05 6.08 3.48
CA GLU A 284 4.71 4.81 3.21
C GLU A 284 6.19 4.96 2.81
N ILE A 285 6.55 5.95 1.99
CA ILE A 285 7.91 6.06 1.46
C ILE A 285 8.74 7.16 2.15
N GLY A 286 8.11 8.12 2.82
CA GLY A 286 8.77 9.33 3.34
C GLY A 286 9.12 10.33 2.25
N THR A 287 9.90 11.33 2.63
CA THR A 287 10.43 12.36 1.72
C THR A 287 11.91 12.12 1.38
N ASP A 288 12.62 11.34 2.18
CA ASP A 288 14.02 10.99 1.96
C ASP A 288 14.16 9.81 1.00
N MET A 289 14.60 10.08 -0.22
CA MET A 289 14.82 9.07 -1.27
C MET A 289 16.21 8.43 -1.23
N SER A 290 17.10 8.81 -0.31
CA SER A 290 18.42 8.16 -0.17
C SER A 290 18.30 6.66 0.13
N ARG A 291 17.21 6.27 0.78
CA ARG A 291 16.88 4.88 1.14
C ARG A 291 16.52 3.99 -0.05
N PHE A 292 16.15 4.59 -1.16
CA PHE A 292 15.86 3.89 -2.42
C PHE A 292 16.84 4.38 -3.49
N PRO A 293 17.95 3.67 -3.73
CA PRO A 293 19.01 4.12 -4.64
C PRO A 293 18.51 4.53 -6.03
N THR A 294 17.46 3.84 -6.53
CA THR A 294 16.79 4.17 -7.80
C THR A 294 15.29 4.02 -7.69
N SER A 295 14.56 4.63 -8.62
CA SER A 295 13.10 4.46 -8.76
C SER A 295 12.68 2.98 -8.91
N SER A 296 13.54 2.16 -9.54
CA SER A 296 13.32 0.71 -9.67
C SER A 296 13.36 -0.01 -8.31
N HIS A 297 14.22 0.42 -7.37
CA HIS A 297 14.24 -0.15 -6.02
C HIS A 297 12.95 0.17 -5.26
N LEU A 298 12.45 1.40 -5.36
CA LEU A 298 11.17 1.78 -4.78
C LEU A 298 10.01 0.98 -5.40
N ALA A 299 9.97 0.85 -6.73
CA ALA A 299 8.93 0.09 -7.43
C ALA A 299 8.96 -1.40 -7.05
N ALA A 300 10.15 -1.98 -6.84
CA ALA A 300 10.31 -3.36 -6.37
C ALA A 300 9.82 -3.51 -4.92
N TRP A 301 10.17 -2.58 -4.02
CA TRP A 301 9.71 -2.55 -2.64
C TRP A 301 8.19 -2.38 -2.55
N ALA A 302 7.59 -1.55 -3.40
CA ALA A 302 6.15 -1.40 -3.51
C ALA A 302 5.43 -2.65 -4.05
N GLY A 303 6.17 -3.63 -4.60
CA GLY A 303 5.60 -4.83 -5.22
C GLY A 303 4.93 -4.56 -6.57
N LEU A 304 5.38 -3.53 -7.28
CA LEU A 304 4.86 -3.14 -8.60
C LEU A 304 5.68 -3.72 -9.76
N CYS A 305 6.85 -4.32 -9.45
CA CYS A 305 7.67 -5.00 -10.45
C CYS A 305 7.20 -6.45 -10.63
N PRO A 306 7.22 -6.97 -11.88
CA PRO A 306 6.99 -8.39 -12.11
C PRO A 306 8.11 -9.22 -11.46
N GLY A 307 7.75 -10.39 -10.92
CA GLY A 307 8.72 -11.34 -10.41
C GLY A 307 9.58 -11.88 -11.56
N ASN A 308 10.90 -11.90 -11.35
CA ASN A 308 11.84 -12.51 -12.30
C ASN A 308 12.03 -13.96 -11.88
N ASN A 309 11.21 -14.87 -12.43
CA ASN A 309 11.32 -16.28 -12.19
C ASN A 309 11.76 -16.96 -13.50
N GLN A 310 13.08 -17.04 -13.68
CA GLN A 310 13.70 -17.65 -14.86
C GLN A 310 14.71 -18.70 -14.38
N SER A 311 14.63 -19.89 -14.92
CA SER A 311 15.56 -20.98 -14.67
C SER A 311 15.91 -21.63 -16.02
N ALA A 312 17.21 -21.81 -16.31
CA ALA A 312 17.71 -22.42 -17.54
C ALA A 312 17.07 -21.82 -18.82
N GLY A 313 16.99 -20.48 -18.90
CA GLY A 313 16.41 -19.77 -20.06
C GLY A 313 14.88 -19.81 -20.13
N LYS A 314 14.19 -20.60 -19.29
CA LYS A 314 12.72 -20.71 -19.30
C LYS A 314 12.10 -19.76 -18.26
N ARG A 315 11.20 -18.85 -18.71
CA ARG A 315 10.42 -17.97 -17.85
C ARG A 315 9.27 -18.74 -17.20
N ARG A 316 9.28 -18.89 -15.88
CA ARG A 316 8.26 -19.62 -15.10
C ARG A 316 7.10 -18.76 -14.59
N GLY A 317 6.90 -17.58 -15.11
CA GLY A 317 5.75 -16.73 -14.79
C GLY A 317 6.15 -15.34 -14.30
N GLY A 318 5.24 -14.38 -14.51
CA GLY A 318 5.43 -12.96 -14.17
C GLY A 318 4.45 -12.49 -13.08
N ARG A 319 4.19 -13.29 -12.04
CA ARG A 319 3.39 -12.81 -10.90
C ARG A 319 4.12 -11.64 -10.22
N LEU A 320 3.37 -10.62 -9.85
CA LEU A 320 3.90 -9.51 -9.06
C LEU A 320 4.43 -10.03 -7.73
N ARG A 321 5.58 -9.50 -7.29
CA ARG A 321 6.12 -9.79 -5.97
C ARG A 321 5.19 -9.27 -4.87
N GLN A 322 5.26 -9.88 -3.71
CA GLN A 322 4.71 -9.27 -2.50
C GLN A 322 5.54 -8.02 -2.19
N GLY A 323 4.86 -6.95 -1.82
CA GLY A 323 5.47 -5.68 -1.44
C GLY A 323 4.54 -4.95 -0.49
N ASN A 324 4.73 -3.65 -0.31
CA ASN A 324 3.89 -2.85 0.55
C ASN A 324 2.44 -2.80 0.02
N ARG A 325 1.53 -3.52 0.71
CA ARG A 325 0.13 -3.66 0.28
C ARG A 325 -0.62 -2.32 0.25
N TRP A 326 -0.28 -1.39 1.14
CA TRP A 326 -0.95 -0.11 1.28
C TRP A 326 -0.59 0.83 0.12
N LEU A 327 0.71 0.96 -0.15
CA LEU A 327 1.21 1.73 -1.28
C LEU A 327 0.71 1.16 -2.61
N LYS A 328 0.77 -0.16 -2.77
CA LYS A 328 0.28 -0.84 -3.98
C LYS A 328 -1.21 -0.62 -4.22
N ALA A 329 -2.04 -0.69 -3.17
CA ALA A 329 -3.48 -0.44 -3.27
C ALA A 329 -3.77 1.02 -3.66
N THR A 330 -3.10 1.98 -3.01
CA THR A 330 -3.22 3.41 -3.33
C THR A 330 -2.84 3.68 -4.78
N LEU A 331 -1.65 3.26 -5.22
CA LEU A 331 -1.18 3.50 -6.59
C LEU A 331 -2.02 2.78 -7.65
N ASN A 332 -2.61 1.63 -7.32
CA ASN A 332 -3.54 0.98 -8.25
C ASN A 332 -4.82 1.82 -8.46
N GLN A 333 -5.35 2.44 -7.42
CA GLN A 333 -6.49 3.37 -7.53
C GLN A 333 -6.10 4.64 -8.30
N CYS A 334 -4.93 5.21 -8.01
CA CYS A 334 -4.37 6.35 -8.74
C CYS A 334 -4.21 6.05 -10.24
N ALA A 335 -3.70 4.88 -10.58
CA ALA A 335 -3.54 4.45 -11.96
C ALA A 335 -4.88 4.30 -12.70
N TRP A 336 -5.92 3.80 -12.03
CA TRP A 336 -7.27 3.78 -12.56
C TRP A 336 -7.81 5.20 -12.82
N ALA A 337 -7.61 6.12 -11.90
CA ALA A 337 -8.02 7.52 -12.08
C ALA A 337 -7.24 8.18 -13.23
N ALA A 338 -5.91 8.00 -13.27
CA ALA A 338 -5.05 8.52 -14.31
C ALA A 338 -5.41 8.00 -15.71
N SER A 339 -5.83 6.73 -15.82
CA SER A 339 -6.23 6.14 -17.11
C SER A 339 -7.45 6.81 -17.75
N ARG A 340 -8.25 7.54 -16.96
CA ARG A 340 -9.46 8.27 -17.39
C ARG A 340 -9.22 9.75 -17.67
N LYS A 341 -8.06 10.30 -17.27
CA LYS A 341 -7.71 11.70 -17.55
C LYS A 341 -7.39 11.83 -19.03
N LYS A 342 -8.24 12.56 -19.76
CA LYS A 342 -8.02 12.83 -21.19
C LYS A 342 -6.68 13.53 -21.41
N ASP A 343 -6.10 13.31 -22.57
CA ASP A 343 -4.89 14.00 -23.06
C ASP A 343 -3.69 13.97 -22.12
N SER A 344 -3.50 12.85 -21.40
CA SER A 344 -2.38 12.63 -20.49
C SER A 344 -1.50 11.47 -20.95
N TYR A 345 -0.23 11.53 -20.58
CA TYR A 345 0.76 10.46 -20.78
C TYR A 345 0.26 9.11 -20.22
N PHE A 346 -0.27 9.12 -18.98
CA PHE A 346 -0.71 7.88 -18.32
C PHE A 346 -1.93 7.24 -19.00
N ALA A 347 -2.86 8.04 -19.53
CA ALA A 347 -3.99 7.53 -20.30
C ALA A 347 -3.52 6.90 -21.63
N ALA A 348 -2.56 7.52 -22.31
CA ALA A 348 -1.96 6.97 -23.51
C ALA A 348 -1.19 5.68 -23.23
N GLN A 349 -0.39 5.63 -22.16
CA GLN A 349 0.31 4.44 -21.69
C GLN A 349 -0.67 3.30 -21.39
N HIS A 350 -1.74 3.60 -20.65
CA HIS A 350 -2.76 2.63 -20.29
C HIS A 350 -3.41 2.04 -21.54
N ARG A 351 -3.91 2.87 -22.47
CA ARG A 351 -4.55 2.43 -23.72
C ARG A 351 -3.64 1.52 -24.55
N ARG A 352 -2.36 1.95 -24.73
CA ARG A 352 -1.37 1.20 -25.49
C ARG A 352 -1.09 -0.19 -24.92
N ILE A 353 -1.03 -0.32 -23.58
CA ILE A 353 -0.78 -1.61 -22.94
C ILE A 353 -2.06 -2.44 -22.87
N ALA A 354 -3.20 -1.81 -22.59
CA ALA A 354 -4.48 -2.49 -22.44
C ALA A 354 -4.90 -3.23 -23.72
N SER A 355 -4.66 -2.64 -24.89
CA SER A 355 -4.96 -3.25 -26.19
C SER A 355 -4.21 -4.57 -26.45
N ARG A 356 -3.01 -4.75 -25.84
CA ARG A 356 -2.16 -5.94 -26.08
C ARG A 356 -2.08 -6.91 -24.91
N ARG A 357 -2.19 -6.42 -23.67
CA ARG A 357 -1.93 -7.18 -22.44
C ARG A 357 -3.11 -7.20 -21.48
N GLY A 358 -4.20 -6.49 -21.81
CA GLY A 358 -5.39 -6.36 -21.00
C GLY A 358 -5.29 -5.28 -19.91
N VAL A 359 -6.47 -4.82 -19.49
CA VAL A 359 -6.66 -3.68 -18.59
C VAL A 359 -5.93 -3.81 -17.25
N LYS A 360 -6.01 -4.97 -16.57
CA LYS A 360 -5.38 -5.19 -15.28
C LYS A 360 -3.86 -5.00 -15.33
N ARG A 361 -3.19 -5.49 -16.39
CA ARG A 361 -1.74 -5.31 -16.58
C ARG A 361 -1.39 -3.87 -16.93
N ALA A 362 -2.22 -3.21 -17.74
CA ALA A 362 -2.05 -1.80 -18.07
C ALA A 362 -2.11 -0.91 -16.83
N THR A 363 -3.10 -1.12 -15.97
CA THR A 363 -3.24 -0.38 -14.70
C THR A 363 -2.01 -0.55 -13.81
N MET A 364 -1.49 -1.78 -13.68
CA MET A 364 -0.28 -2.02 -12.89
C MET A 364 0.97 -1.39 -13.51
N ALA A 365 1.06 -1.31 -14.84
CA ALA A 365 2.16 -0.63 -15.51
C ALA A 365 2.11 0.91 -15.29
N VAL A 366 0.91 1.49 -15.30
CA VAL A 366 0.73 2.92 -14.95
C VAL A 366 1.08 3.16 -13.49
N ALA A 367 0.64 2.30 -12.55
CA ALA A 367 1.02 2.39 -11.13
C ALA A 367 2.53 2.31 -10.93
N HIS A 368 3.24 1.45 -11.68
CA HIS A 368 4.69 1.39 -11.70
C HIS A 368 5.30 2.72 -12.18
N SER A 369 4.79 3.28 -13.28
CA SER A 369 5.29 4.57 -13.78
C SER A 369 5.02 5.71 -12.80
N GLN A 370 3.84 5.75 -12.15
CA GLN A 370 3.52 6.74 -11.13
C GLN A 370 4.49 6.68 -9.94
N VAL A 371 4.83 5.49 -9.42
CA VAL A 371 5.77 5.39 -8.30
C VAL A 371 7.19 5.82 -8.70
N CYS A 372 7.60 5.56 -9.93
CA CYS A 372 8.88 6.05 -10.44
C CYS A 372 8.89 7.59 -10.53
N VAL A 373 7.79 8.19 -11.02
CA VAL A 373 7.63 9.66 -11.04
C VAL A 373 7.64 10.23 -9.63
N CYS A 374 6.92 9.62 -8.66
CA CYS A 374 6.99 10.06 -7.26
C CYS A 374 8.43 10.08 -6.74
N TRP A 375 9.22 9.05 -7.04
CA TRP A 375 10.63 8.98 -6.64
C TRP A 375 11.46 10.10 -7.26
N GLU A 376 11.30 10.36 -8.56
CA GLU A 376 12.03 11.42 -9.28
C GLU A 376 11.71 12.81 -8.73
N LEU A 377 10.42 13.12 -8.52
CA LEU A 377 10.00 14.41 -7.99
C LEU A 377 10.53 14.63 -6.57
N LEU A 378 10.41 13.62 -5.69
CA LEU A 378 10.88 13.72 -4.30
C LEU A 378 12.41 13.81 -4.20
N LYS A 379 13.15 13.15 -5.11
CA LYS A 379 14.61 13.20 -5.12
C LYS A 379 15.15 14.51 -5.67
N ASN A 380 14.57 15.01 -6.76
CA ASN A 380 15.10 16.13 -7.51
C ASN A 380 14.44 17.48 -7.16
N GLY A 381 13.31 17.46 -6.43
CA GLY A 381 12.57 18.67 -6.07
C GLY A 381 11.93 19.39 -7.26
N GLN A 382 11.64 18.68 -8.36
CA GLN A 382 11.09 19.25 -9.57
C GLN A 382 9.57 19.13 -9.61
N ALA A 383 8.89 20.05 -10.32
CA ALA A 383 7.46 19.94 -10.58
C ALA A 383 7.16 18.88 -11.63
N TYR A 384 5.96 18.28 -11.55
CA TYR A 384 5.51 17.29 -12.54
C TYR A 384 5.27 17.95 -13.91
N GLN A 385 5.79 17.31 -14.95
CA GLN A 385 5.54 17.71 -16.34
C GLN A 385 4.92 16.53 -17.10
N ASP A 386 3.70 16.72 -17.63
CA ASP A 386 3.04 15.69 -18.43
C ASP A 386 3.68 15.62 -19.83
N LEU A 387 4.17 14.47 -20.22
CA LEU A 387 4.77 14.23 -21.52
C LEU A 387 3.75 14.21 -22.68
N GLY A 388 2.47 14.28 -22.34
CA GLY A 388 1.37 14.35 -23.29
C GLY A 388 0.96 13.01 -23.93
N PRO A 389 -0.20 13.00 -24.60
CA PRO A 389 -0.76 11.79 -25.19
C PRO A 389 0.03 11.25 -26.36
N GLN A 390 0.77 12.09 -27.07
CA GLN A 390 1.53 11.74 -28.28
C GLN A 390 2.92 11.22 -27.99
N TYR A 391 3.36 11.17 -26.72
CA TYR A 391 4.72 10.76 -26.35
C TYR A 391 5.16 9.44 -26.99
N PHE A 392 4.29 8.43 -26.98
CA PHE A 392 4.60 7.10 -27.52
C PHE A 392 4.63 7.05 -29.05
N GLU A 393 3.95 7.95 -29.73
CA GLU A 393 3.96 8.10 -31.17
C GLU A 393 5.27 8.77 -31.61
N LYS A 394 5.64 9.86 -30.94
CA LYS A 394 6.91 10.57 -31.18
C LYS A 394 8.14 9.69 -30.90
N LEU A 395 8.09 8.89 -29.82
CA LEU A 395 9.23 8.03 -29.42
C LEU A 395 9.58 6.95 -30.46
N ASN A 396 8.62 6.53 -31.30
CA ASN A 396 8.79 5.50 -32.30
C ASN A 396 8.17 5.92 -33.66
N GLU A 397 8.34 7.17 -34.04
CA GLU A 397 7.69 7.76 -35.21
C GLU A 397 7.90 6.93 -36.48
N ASP A 398 9.13 6.56 -36.78
CA ASP A 398 9.46 5.76 -37.97
C ASP A 398 8.87 4.35 -37.96
N ARG A 399 8.79 3.75 -36.78
CA ARG A 399 8.14 2.45 -36.64
C ARG A 399 6.63 2.57 -36.81
N THR A 400 6.03 3.62 -36.27
CA THR A 400 4.60 3.91 -36.38
C THR A 400 4.23 4.19 -37.83
N LYS A 401 5.02 5.02 -38.55
CA LYS A 401 4.86 5.29 -39.98
C LYS A 401 4.88 3.98 -40.80
N ARG A 402 5.91 3.17 -40.63
CA ARG A 402 6.02 1.88 -41.32
C ARG A 402 4.83 0.94 -41.05
N GLN A 403 4.35 0.89 -39.81
CA GLN A 403 3.19 0.06 -39.45
C GLN A 403 1.86 0.56 -40.08
N LEU A 404 1.66 1.88 -40.14
CA LEU A 404 0.48 2.48 -40.76
C LEU A 404 0.48 2.29 -42.28
N VAL A 405 1.60 2.53 -42.93
CA VAL A 405 1.78 2.29 -44.37
C VAL A 405 1.49 0.82 -44.69
N HIS A 406 2.12 -0.10 -44.00
CA HIS A 406 1.91 -1.52 -44.22
C HIS A 406 0.44 -1.98 -43.97
N ARG A 407 -0.28 -1.35 -43.05
CA ARG A 407 -1.70 -1.61 -42.86
C ARG A 407 -2.56 -1.14 -44.04
N LEU A 408 -2.27 0.03 -44.56
CA LEU A 408 -2.98 0.58 -45.74
C LEU A 408 -2.66 -0.22 -46.99
N GLU A 409 -1.42 -0.64 -47.20
CA GLU A 409 -1.01 -1.51 -48.31
C GLU A 409 -1.72 -2.86 -48.25
N LYS A 410 -1.88 -3.46 -47.06
CA LYS A 410 -2.66 -4.70 -46.87
C LYS A 410 -4.16 -4.55 -47.20
N LEU A 411 -4.68 -3.35 -47.15
CA LEU A 411 -6.06 -3.02 -47.54
C LEU A 411 -6.17 -2.67 -49.03
N GLY A 412 -5.07 -2.81 -49.81
CA GLY A 412 -5.04 -2.57 -51.24
C GLY A 412 -4.76 -1.12 -51.65
N TYR A 413 -4.28 -0.26 -50.73
CA TYR A 413 -3.95 1.14 -51.05
C TYR A 413 -2.46 1.30 -51.33
N THR A 414 -2.11 2.11 -52.34
CA THR A 414 -0.75 2.63 -52.54
C THR A 414 -0.59 3.86 -51.68
N VAL A 415 0.39 3.88 -50.76
CA VAL A 415 0.57 4.95 -49.78
C VAL A 415 1.81 5.78 -50.08
N THR A 416 1.63 7.07 -50.31
CA THR A 416 2.73 8.05 -50.42
C THR A 416 2.66 8.99 -49.23
N LEU A 417 3.74 9.10 -48.47
CA LEU A 417 3.86 10.01 -47.31
C LEU A 417 4.50 11.33 -47.71
N GLN A 418 3.80 12.44 -47.51
CA GLN A 418 4.37 13.78 -47.59
C GLN A 418 4.38 14.40 -46.19
N LYS A 419 5.53 14.96 -45.79
CA LYS A 419 5.65 15.67 -44.51
C LYS A 419 4.99 17.05 -44.68
N GLN A 420 3.97 17.36 -43.87
CA GLN A 420 3.47 18.75 -43.81
C GLN A 420 4.50 19.57 -43.03
N ASP A 421 4.95 20.68 -43.61
CA ASP A 421 5.74 21.67 -42.89
C ASP A 421 4.88 22.25 -41.76
N ALA A 422 5.44 22.27 -40.54
CA ALA A 422 4.76 22.83 -39.39
C ALA A 422 4.55 24.34 -39.63
N ALA A 423 3.28 24.74 -39.64
CA ALA A 423 2.91 26.16 -39.67
C ALA A 423 3.25 26.84 -38.34
#